data_d1d376a1a9fa423849a8c35094363136
#
_entry.id   d1d376a1a9fa423849a8c35094363136
#
_cell.length_a   1.000
_cell.length_b   1.000
_cell.length_c   1.000
_cell.angle_alpha   90.00
_cell.angle_beta   90.00
_cell.angle_gamma   90.00
#
_symmetry.space_group_name_H-M   'P 1'
#
loop_
_entity.id
_entity.type
_entity.pdbx_description
1 polymer ?
#
loop_
_entity_poly.entity_id
_entity_poly.type
_entity_poly.pdbx_seq_one_letter_code
_entity_poly.pdbx_strand_id
1 'polypeptide(L)'
;ITLFYIFWPLHYNINMHAIQEKLLRAIDDRNIGSLALRQIGELIEERLPQKIKHHLSQLERKGFILIDRKNKKISRISNKAKTGDIFVSIPIVGAANCGPVAIYADQNVEGYLKISKRLVPNKKGIFALQAEGNSLNKASIGGKNVESGDFVIVDSENIFPHDGDYIVSVIDGMANIKKYRLDAENSRIALLSESTQEYSPIFIHKNDDFRISGKVVKIVKNIGQ
;
A
#
# COMPACT_ATOMS: atom_id res chain seq x y z
N ILE A 1 -15.35 -31.68 -26.40
CA ILE A 1 -15.49 -31.47 -24.95
C ILE A 1 -14.24 -30.69 -24.53
N THR A 2 -14.32 -29.36 -24.50
CA THR A 2 -13.19 -28.47 -24.18
C THR A 2 -13.35 -28.05 -22.73
N LEU A 3 -12.51 -28.60 -21.85
CA LEU A 3 -12.39 -28.21 -20.47
C LEU A 3 -11.75 -26.82 -20.39
N PHE A 4 -12.54 -25.79 -20.06
CA PHE A 4 -12.03 -24.49 -19.63
C PHE A 4 -11.46 -24.64 -18.22
N TYR A 5 -10.14 -24.80 -18.09
CA TYR A 5 -9.44 -24.54 -16.84
C TYR A 5 -9.46 -23.02 -16.59
N ILE A 6 -10.32 -22.59 -15.68
CA ILE A 6 -10.23 -21.26 -15.10
C ILE A 6 -8.99 -21.24 -14.21
N PHE A 7 -7.89 -20.74 -14.76
CA PHE A 7 -6.68 -20.45 -14.02
C PHE A 7 -6.97 -19.23 -13.12
N TRP A 8 -7.37 -19.47 -11.86
CA TRP A 8 -7.40 -18.46 -10.83
C TRP A 8 -5.97 -18.35 -10.28
N PRO A 9 -5.29 -17.19 -10.39
CA PRO A 9 -3.96 -17.06 -9.82
C PRO A 9 -4.08 -17.06 -8.29
N LEU A 10 -3.62 -18.15 -7.67
CA LEU A 10 -3.34 -18.25 -6.26
C LEU A 10 -2.16 -17.32 -5.91
N HIS A 11 -2.44 -16.05 -5.65
CA HIS A 11 -1.44 -15.14 -5.13
C HIS A 11 -1.44 -15.20 -3.62
N TYR A 12 -0.53 -15.99 -3.08
CA TYR A 12 -0.26 -16.05 -1.64
C TYR A 12 0.40 -14.74 -1.20
N ASN A 13 -0.26 -14.00 -0.31
CA ASN A 13 0.37 -12.90 0.42
C ASN A 13 1.32 -13.49 1.47
N ILE A 14 2.63 -13.37 1.29
CA ILE A 14 3.67 -13.97 2.15
C ILE A 14 3.54 -13.51 3.62
N ASN A 15 2.87 -12.38 3.88
CA ASN A 15 2.67 -11.82 5.21
C ASN A 15 1.26 -12.03 5.78
N MET A 16 0.37 -12.74 5.08
CA MET A 16 -0.99 -12.97 5.52
C MET A 16 -1.12 -14.35 6.18
N HIS A 17 -1.71 -14.39 7.37
CA HIS A 17 -1.96 -15.65 8.08
C HIS A 17 -2.97 -16.52 7.32
N ALA A 18 -2.75 -17.83 7.24
CA ALA A 18 -3.61 -18.77 6.48
C ALA A 18 -5.11 -18.65 6.81
N ILE A 19 -5.46 -18.38 8.08
CA ILE A 19 -6.85 -18.14 8.50
C ILE A 19 -7.41 -16.85 7.85
N GLN A 20 -6.60 -15.80 7.71
CA GLN A 20 -7.04 -14.55 7.08
C GLN A 20 -7.34 -14.75 5.59
N GLU A 21 -6.53 -15.52 4.89
CA GLU A 21 -6.78 -15.86 3.49
C GLU A 21 -8.07 -16.66 3.32
N LYS A 22 -8.28 -17.69 4.16
CA LYS A 22 -9.52 -18.47 4.16
C LYS A 22 -10.74 -17.60 4.43
N LEU A 23 -10.64 -16.66 5.37
CA LEU A 23 -11.71 -15.69 5.68
C LEU A 23 -12.00 -14.77 4.49
N LEU A 24 -10.99 -14.23 3.83
CA LEU A 24 -11.18 -13.37 2.65
C LEU A 24 -11.85 -14.12 1.51
N ARG A 25 -11.46 -15.37 1.24
CA ARG A 25 -12.13 -16.22 0.24
C ARG A 25 -13.60 -16.46 0.60
N ALA A 26 -13.89 -16.82 1.85
CA ALA A 26 -15.26 -17.03 2.30
C ALA A 26 -16.13 -15.76 2.19
N ILE A 27 -15.53 -14.55 2.39
CA ILE A 27 -16.20 -13.26 2.22
C ILE A 27 -16.48 -12.95 0.74
N ASP A 28 -15.56 -13.32 -0.17
CA ASP A 28 -15.73 -13.14 -1.61
C ASP A 28 -16.83 -14.04 -2.17
N ASP A 29 -16.93 -15.28 -1.64
CA ASP A 29 -17.92 -16.26 -2.09
C ASP A 29 -19.35 -15.95 -1.60
N ARG A 30 -19.49 -15.46 -0.37
CA ARG A 30 -20.79 -15.13 0.24
C ARG A 30 -20.68 -14.15 1.39
N ASN A 31 -21.82 -13.54 1.77
CA ASN A 31 -21.87 -12.73 3.00
C ASN A 31 -21.84 -13.65 4.24
N ILE A 32 -20.72 -13.66 4.95
CA ILE A 32 -20.56 -14.42 6.20
C ILE A 32 -20.92 -13.61 7.47
N GLY A 33 -21.30 -12.32 7.33
CA GLY A 33 -21.56 -11.43 8.46
C GLY A 33 -22.82 -11.77 9.26
N SER A 34 -23.75 -12.56 8.68
CA SER A 34 -24.94 -13.08 9.37
C SER A 34 -24.70 -14.41 10.07
N LEU A 35 -23.55 -15.07 9.84
CA LEU A 35 -23.23 -16.37 10.39
C LEU A 35 -22.66 -16.26 11.80
N ALA A 36 -22.94 -17.26 12.65
CA ALA A 36 -22.25 -17.40 13.91
C ALA A 36 -20.77 -17.78 13.69
N LEU A 37 -19.88 -17.38 14.61
CA LEU A 37 -18.45 -17.69 14.48
C LEU A 37 -18.14 -19.19 14.31
N ARG A 38 -18.96 -20.07 14.89
CA ARG A 38 -18.83 -21.53 14.70
C ARG A 38 -19.12 -21.94 13.26
N GLN A 39 -20.17 -21.39 12.65
CA GLN A 39 -20.51 -21.64 11.25
C GLN A 39 -19.44 -21.09 10.28
N ILE A 40 -18.86 -19.93 10.60
CA ILE A 40 -17.70 -19.42 9.87
C ILE A 40 -16.52 -20.40 10.02
N GLY A 41 -16.33 -20.95 11.23
CA GLY A 41 -15.28 -21.93 11.50
C GLY A 41 -15.42 -23.20 10.67
N GLU A 42 -16.62 -23.71 10.49
CA GLU A 42 -16.90 -24.87 9.62
C GLU A 42 -16.52 -24.57 8.16
N LEU A 43 -16.79 -23.35 7.66
CA LEU A 43 -16.44 -22.95 6.29
C LEU A 43 -14.94 -22.87 6.03
N ILE A 44 -14.16 -22.47 7.04
CA ILE A 44 -12.72 -22.22 6.88
C ILE A 44 -11.86 -23.28 7.58
N GLU A 45 -12.48 -24.33 8.12
CA GLU A 45 -11.83 -25.45 8.86
C GLU A 45 -11.04 -24.96 10.09
N GLU A 46 -11.56 -23.97 10.81
CA GLU A 46 -10.98 -23.49 12.06
C GLU A 46 -11.97 -23.71 13.23
N ARG A 47 -11.57 -24.55 14.19
CA ARG A 47 -12.43 -24.98 15.31
C ARG A 47 -12.58 -23.93 16.41
N LEU A 48 -11.66 -22.97 16.51
CA LEU A 48 -11.61 -22.00 17.61
C LEU A 48 -12.27 -20.66 17.22
N PRO A 49 -13.50 -20.37 17.71
CA PRO A 49 -14.19 -19.11 17.40
C PRO A 49 -13.39 -17.86 17.79
N GLN A 50 -12.58 -17.93 18.85
CA GLN A 50 -11.72 -16.84 19.31
C GLN A 50 -10.69 -16.43 18.26
N LYS A 51 -10.06 -17.39 17.57
CA LYS A 51 -9.12 -17.12 16.49
C LYS A 51 -9.81 -16.45 15.31
N ILE A 52 -11.00 -16.92 14.93
CA ILE A 52 -11.79 -16.34 13.86
C ILE A 52 -12.11 -14.88 14.17
N LYS A 53 -12.61 -14.60 15.38
CA LYS A 53 -12.89 -13.24 15.85
C LYS A 53 -11.64 -12.35 15.81
N HIS A 54 -10.50 -12.87 16.28
CA HIS A 54 -9.22 -12.16 16.28
C HIS A 54 -8.78 -11.78 14.86
N HIS A 55 -8.79 -12.74 13.92
CA HIS A 55 -8.38 -12.50 12.54
C HIS A 55 -9.35 -11.60 11.78
N LEU A 56 -10.67 -11.69 12.00
CA LEU A 56 -11.63 -10.73 11.45
C LEU A 56 -11.36 -9.31 11.95
N SER A 57 -11.08 -9.13 13.24
CA SER A 57 -10.73 -7.82 13.79
C SER A 57 -9.40 -7.29 13.23
N GLN A 58 -8.41 -8.15 12.99
CA GLN A 58 -7.17 -7.76 12.33
C GLN A 58 -7.41 -7.33 10.88
N LEU A 59 -8.20 -8.09 10.11
CA LEU A 59 -8.56 -7.74 8.73
C LEU A 59 -9.33 -6.41 8.66
N GLU A 60 -10.25 -6.16 9.61
CA GLU A 60 -10.98 -4.89 9.72
C GLU A 60 -10.02 -3.74 10.03
N ARG A 61 -9.12 -3.91 11.01
CA ARG A 61 -8.12 -2.90 11.39
C ARG A 61 -7.15 -2.56 10.28
N LYS A 62 -6.70 -3.58 9.53
CA LYS A 62 -5.82 -3.41 8.36
C LYS A 62 -6.55 -2.88 7.12
N GLY A 63 -7.87 -2.71 7.17
CA GLY A 63 -8.65 -2.19 6.05
C GLY A 63 -8.90 -3.17 4.91
N PHE A 64 -8.73 -4.49 5.11
CA PHE A 64 -9.07 -5.50 4.10
C PHE A 64 -10.57 -5.76 3.98
N ILE A 65 -11.30 -5.60 5.10
CA ILE A 65 -12.74 -5.81 5.15
C ILE A 65 -13.46 -4.68 5.87
N LEU A 66 -14.75 -4.51 5.54
CA LEU A 66 -15.67 -3.65 6.25
C LEU A 66 -16.71 -4.52 6.95
N ILE A 67 -16.87 -4.36 8.27
CA ILE A 67 -17.89 -5.04 9.07
C ILE A 67 -19.04 -4.07 9.38
N ASP A 68 -20.16 -4.25 8.70
CA ASP A 68 -21.41 -3.55 8.99
C ASP A 68 -22.21 -4.36 10.02
N ARG A 69 -22.05 -3.99 11.30
CA ARG A 69 -22.71 -4.71 12.42
C ARG A 69 -24.23 -4.51 12.41
N LYS A 70 -24.72 -3.39 11.88
CA LYS A 70 -26.16 -3.07 11.81
C LYS A 70 -26.87 -3.97 10.79
N ASN A 71 -26.27 -4.13 9.62
CA ASN A 71 -26.83 -4.92 8.52
C ASN A 71 -26.31 -6.36 8.48
N LYS A 72 -25.52 -6.79 9.48
CA LYS A 72 -24.89 -8.11 9.55
C LYS A 72 -24.17 -8.47 8.25
N LYS A 73 -23.38 -7.54 7.72
CA LYS A 73 -22.68 -7.71 6.46
C LYS A 73 -21.18 -7.53 6.64
N ILE A 74 -20.43 -8.47 6.06
CA ILE A 74 -18.97 -8.35 5.91
C ILE A 74 -18.69 -8.28 4.41
N SER A 75 -17.91 -7.30 4.00
CA SER A 75 -17.52 -7.12 2.61
C SER A 75 -16.04 -6.83 2.49
N ARG A 76 -15.41 -7.38 1.45
CA ARG A 76 -14.03 -7.08 1.12
C ARG A 76 -13.91 -5.64 0.61
N ILE A 77 -12.88 -4.94 1.08
CA ILE A 77 -12.53 -3.63 0.55
C ILE A 77 -11.68 -3.88 -0.71
N SER A 78 -12.15 -3.38 -1.84
CA SER A 78 -11.43 -3.44 -3.11
C SER A 78 -11.13 -2.02 -3.59
N ASN A 79 -10.10 -1.87 -4.43
CA ASN A 79 -9.76 -0.57 -5.04
C ASN A 79 -10.84 -0.03 -6.00
N LYS A 80 -11.91 -0.79 -6.26
CA LYS A 80 -13.02 -0.33 -7.08
C LYS A 80 -13.93 0.58 -6.26
N ALA A 81 -13.67 1.89 -6.29
CA ALA A 81 -14.60 2.88 -5.78
C ALA A 81 -15.91 2.84 -6.57
N LYS A 82 -17.05 2.64 -5.90
CA LYS A 82 -18.37 2.78 -6.52
C LYS A 82 -18.61 4.25 -6.85
N THR A 83 -19.29 4.52 -7.96
CA THR A 83 -19.72 5.88 -8.32
C THR A 83 -20.57 6.43 -7.17
N GLY A 84 -20.13 7.57 -6.59
CA GLY A 84 -20.79 8.18 -5.41
C GLY A 84 -20.02 8.10 -4.09
N ASP A 85 -19.01 7.21 -3.97
CA ASP A 85 -18.22 7.15 -2.73
C ASP A 85 -17.34 8.40 -2.56
N ILE A 86 -17.38 8.99 -1.37
CA ILE A 86 -16.54 10.13 -0.98
C ILE A 86 -15.11 9.68 -0.67
N PHE A 87 -14.93 8.41 -0.31
CA PHE A 87 -13.66 7.80 0.06
C PHE A 87 -13.18 6.81 -0.99
N VAL A 88 -11.86 6.64 -1.04
CA VAL A 88 -11.16 5.60 -1.81
C VAL A 88 -10.24 4.83 -0.89
N SER A 89 -10.08 3.54 -1.15
CA SER A 89 -9.12 2.68 -0.47
C SER A 89 -7.86 2.55 -1.32
N ILE A 90 -6.73 3.00 -0.79
CA ILE A 90 -5.42 2.95 -1.46
C ILE A 90 -4.64 1.80 -0.85
N PRO A 91 -4.03 0.90 -1.65
CA PRO A 91 -3.20 -0.17 -1.12
C PRO A 91 -1.97 0.40 -0.42
N ILE A 92 -1.68 -0.12 0.77
CA ILE A 92 -0.42 0.13 1.48
C ILE A 92 0.54 -0.97 1.06
N VAL A 93 1.69 -0.57 0.55
CA VAL A 93 2.73 -1.48 0.03
C VAL A 93 3.94 -1.40 0.96
N GLY A 94 4.52 -2.56 1.29
CA GLY A 94 5.74 -2.62 2.09
C GLY A 94 6.96 -2.08 1.33
N ALA A 95 7.92 -1.50 2.04
CA ALA A 95 9.12 -0.89 1.46
C ALA A 95 9.92 -1.86 0.56
N ALA A 96 9.99 -3.15 0.91
CA ALA A 96 10.67 -4.17 0.12
C ALA A 96 9.99 -4.49 -1.23
N ASN A 97 8.76 -4.02 -1.45
CA ASN A 97 7.92 -4.40 -2.58
C ASN A 97 7.65 -3.24 -3.56
N CYS A 98 8.47 -2.20 -3.54
CA CYS A 98 8.28 -1.00 -4.36
C CYS A 98 8.77 -1.12 -5.81
N GLY A 99 9.11 -2.33 -6.29
CA GLY A 99 9.47 -2.57 -7.69
C GLY A 99 8.26 -2.43 -8.64
N PRO A 100 8.46 -2.00 -9.91
CA PRO A 100 7.38 -1.62 -10.83
C PRO A 100 6.32 -2.70 -11.10
N VAL A 101 6.71 -3.98 -11.08
CA VAL A 101 5.81 -5.12 -11.33
C VAL A 101 5.15 -5.63 -10.06
N ALA A 102 5.77 -5.37 -8.90
CA ALA A 102 5.37 -5.94 -7.62
C ALA A 102 4.31 -5.11 -6.87
N ILE A 103 4.18 -3.82 -7.18
CA ILE A 103 3.35 -2.86 -6.41
C ILE A 103 1.88 -3.27 -6.33
N TYR A 104 1.36 -3.89 -7.39
CA TYR A 104 -0.06 -4.26 -7.47
C TYR A 104 -0.33 -5.75 -7.29
N ALA A 105 0.68 -6.56 -7.02
CA ALA A 105 0.47 -7.94 -6.64
C ALA A 105 -0.21 -7.96 -5.26
N ASP A 106 -1.36 -8.63 -5.13
CA ASP A 106 -2.11 -8.73 -3.86
C ASP A 106 -1.23 -9.21 -2.69
N GLN A 107 -0.20 -9.99 -2.98
CA GLN A 107 0.77 -10.49 -2.00
C GLN A 107 1.64 -9.40 -1.35
N ASN A 108 1.75 -8.21 -1.98
CA ASN A 108 2.58 -7.10 -1.50
C ASN A 108 1.77 -6.03 -0.77
N VAL A 109 0.45 -6.18 -0.73
CA VAL A 109 -0.46 -5.26 -0.04
C VAL A 109 -0.53 -5.61 1.44
N GLU A 110 -0.01 -4.74 2.29
CA GLU A 110 -0.04 -4.90 3.75
C GLU A 110 -1.36 -4.46 4.39
N GLY A 111 -2.15 -3.68 3.65
CA GLY A 111 -3.45 -3.17 4.08
C GLY A 111 -3.99 -2.13 3.10
N TYR A 112 -5.03 -1.41 3.52
CA TYR A 112 -5.62 -0.34 2.74
C TYR A 112 -5.79 0.92 3.56
N LEU A 113 -5.33 2.04 3.02
CA LEU A 113 -5.55 3.38 3.56
C LEU A 113 -6.85 3.96 2.98
N LYS A 114 -7.84 4.22 3.83
CA LYS A 114 -9.11 4.84 3.43
C LYS A 114 -9.00 6.36 3.57
N ILE A 115 -9.04 7.05 2.45
CA ILE A 115 -8.91 8.52 2.40
C ILE A 115 -9.96 9.16 1.49
N SER A 116 -10.19 10.46 1.65
CA SER A 116 -11.09 11.20 0.75
C SER A 116 -10.56 11.20 -0.68
N LYS A 117 -11.43 10.96 -1.66
CA LYS A 117 -11.11 11.05 -3.10
C LYS A 117 -10.55 12.41 -3.51
N ARG A 118 -10.89 13.48 -2.77
CA ARG A 118 -10.38 14.83 -3.04
C ARG A 118 -8.89 14.99 -2.74
N LEU A 119 -8.32 14.08 -1.96
CA LEU A 119 -6.92 14.15 -1.53
C LEU A 119 -5.96 13.46 -2.50
N VAL A 120 -6.47 12.67 -3.44
CA VAL A 120 -5.66 11.88 -4.37
C VAL A 120 -6.13 12.05 -5.80
N PRO A 121 -5.22 11.92 -6.77
CA PRO A 121 -5.58 11.90 -8.17
C PRO A 121 -6.60 10.79 -8.45
N ASN A 122 -7.61 11.08 -9.29
CA ASN A 122 -8.59 10.08 -9.72
C ASN A 122 -8.03 9.26 -10.88
N LYS A 123 -7.02 8.47 -10.62
CA LYS A 123 -6.37 7.61 -11.61
C LYS A 123 -5.90 6.28 -11.03
N LYS A 124 -5.55 5.38 -11.90
CA LYS A 124 -4.88 4.13 -11.54
C LYS A 124 -3.44 4.44 -11.07
N GLY A 125 -2.80 3.45 -10.52
CA GLY A 125 -1.40 3.60 -10.19
C GLY A 125 -1.09 4.30 -8.85
N ILE A 126 -2.10 4.56 -8.02
CA ILE A 126 -1.89 5.18 -6.71
C ILE A 126 -1.71 4.11 -5.63
N PHE A 127 -0.65 4.23 -4.86
CA PHE A 127 -0.39 3.39 -3.68
C PHE A 127 0.13 4.25 -2.52
N ALA A 128 0.17 3.68 -1.33
CA ALA A 128 0.71 4.31 -0.13
C ALA A 128 1.90 3.50 0.39
N LEU A 129 2.89 4.22 0.92
CA LEU A 129 3.99 3.68 1.72
C LEU A 129 3.91 4.29 3.11
N GLN A 130 4.25 3.52 4.14
CA GLN A 130 4.53 4.08 5.44
C GLN A 130 5.99 4.53 5.49
N ALA A 131 6.21 5.80 5.80
CA ALA A 131 7.55 6.38 5.90
C ALA A 131 8.26 5.88 7.15
N GLU A 132 9.55 5.57 7.01
CA GLU A 132 10.44 5.25 8.12
C GLU A 132 11.61 6.22 8.16
N GLY A 133 12.01 6.63 9.37
CA GLY A 133 13.11 7.55 9.58
C GLY A 133 12.76 9.03 9.35
N ASN A 134 13.78 9.89 9.41
CA ASN A 134 13.65 11.34 9.48
C ASN A 134 14.25 12.08 8.25
N SER A 135 14.58 11.36 7.18
CA SER A 135 15.32 11.94 6.05
C SER A 135 14.58 13.04 5.29
N LEU A 136 13.27 13.21 5.55
CA LEU A 136 12.41 14.21 4.90
C LEU A 136 11.58 15.02 5.90
N ASN A 137 12.01 15.14 7.16
CA ASN A 137 11.25 15.85 8.20
C ASN A 137 11.25 17.39 8.03
N LYS A 138 12.05 17.93 7.11
CA LYS A 138 12.01 19.32 6.63
C LYS A 138 11.44 19.47 5.22
N ALA A 139 11.08 18.38 4.55
CA ALA A 139 10.48 18.43 3.24
C ALA A 139 9.15 19.20 3.25
N SER A 140 8.76 19.77 2.10
CA SER A 140 7.46 20.42 1.95
C SER A 140 6.71 19.83 0.76
N ILE A 141 5.88 18.82 1.03
CA ILE A 141 5.09 18.12 0.03
C ILE A 141 3.62 18.50 0.22
N GLY A 142 3.13 19.42 -0.63
CA GLY A 142 1.79 20.00 -0.46
C GLY A 142 1.62 20.70 0.90
N GLY A 143 2.66 21.36 1.39
CA GLY A 143 2.68 22.09 2.67
C GLY A 143 2.86 21.19 3.91
N LYS A 144 3.22 19.92 3.74
CA LYS A 144 3.45 18.97 4.83
C LYS A 144 4.85 18.37 4.75
N ASN A 145 5.48 18.20 5.91
CA ASN A 145 6.71 17.41 6.06
C ASN A 145 6.38 15.90 6.13
N VAL A 146 7.42 15.08 6.09
CA VAL A 146 7.33 13.62 6.25
C VAL A 146 8.00 13.21 7.54
N GLU A 147 7.25 12.62 8.44
CA GLU A 147 7.73 12.04 9.69
C GLU A 147 7.60 10.52 9.66
N SER A 148 8.37 9.85 10.51
CA SER A 148 8.28 8.40 10.65
C SER A 148 6.86 7.99 11.05
N GLY A 149 6.30 7.00 10.34
CA GLY A 149 4.93 6.55 10.54
C GLY A 149 3.89 7.22 9.63
N ASP A 150 4.19 8.35 8.99
CA ASP A 150 3.28 8.99 8.02
C ASP A 150 3.07 8.12 6.78
N PHE A 151 1.90 8.29 6.13
CA PHE A 151 1.66 7.66 4.84
C PHE A 151 2.03 8.59 3.68
N VAL A 152 2.89 8.11 2.82
CA VAL A 152 3.32 8.78 1.60
C VAL A 152 2.53 8.23 0.43
N ILE A 153 1.74 9.06 -0.24
CA ILE A 153 0.93 8.67 -1.40
C ILE A 153 1.75 8.86 -2.66
N VAL A 154 1.84 7.81 -3.45
CA VAL A 154 2.72 7.72 -4.62
C VAL A 154 1.90 7.43 -5.86
N ASP A 155 2.28 8.10 -6.94
CA ASP A 155 1.79 7.91 -8.29
C ASP A 155 2.81 7.11 -9.09
N SER A 156 2.53 5.82 -9.29
CA SER A 156 3.44 4.92 -10.00
C SER A 156 3.45 5.08 -11.51
N GLU A 157 2.49 5.82 -12.07
CA GLU A 157 2.49 6.13 -13.50
C GLU A 157 3.44 7.30 -13.84
N ASN A 158 3.88 8.05 -12.82
CA ASN A 158 4.80 9.17 -12.97
C ASN A 158 6.23 8.76 -12.58
N ILE A 159 6.93 8.15 -13.53
CA ILE A 159 8.31 7.65 -13.36
C ILE A 159 9.37 8.55 -14.02
N PHE A 160 8.97 9.69 -14.59
CA PHE A 160 9.86 10.68 -15.18
C PHE A 160 9.80 11.97 -14.33
N PRO A 161 10.56 12.05 -13.22
CA PRO A 161 10.52 13.19 -12.34
C PRO A 161 11.21 14.41 -12.95
N HIS A 162 10.77 15.58 -12.53
CA HIS A 162 11.48 16.83 -12.75
C HIS A 162 12.40 17.15 -11.57
N ASP A 163 13.35 18.03 -11.80
CA ASP A 163 14.24 18.51 -10.73
C ASP A 163 13.43 19.10 -9.57
N GLY A 164 13.72 18.66 -8.35
CA GLY A 164 12.99 19.05 -7.14
C GLY A 164 11.79 18.17 -6.77
N ASP A 165 11.38 17.23 -7.60
CA ASP A 165 10.32 16.28 -7.25
C ASP A 165 10.75 15.33 -6.13
N TYR A 166 9.81 14.93 -5.29
CA TYR A 166 10.01 13.84 -4.34
C TYR A 166 9.58 12.52 -4.99
N ILE A 167 10.44 11.55 -4.95
CA ILE A 167 10.22 10.25 -5.59
C ILE A 167 10.39 9.10 -4.61
N VAL A 168 9.71 8.01 -4.91
CA VAL A 168 10.06 6.70 -4.39
C VAL A 168 10.94 6.01 -5.41
N SER A 169 12.10 5.54 -4.99
CA SER A 169 13.03 4.79 -5.81
C SER A 169 13.50 3.53 -5.10
N VAL A 170 13.96 2.56 -5.87
CA VAL A 170 14.60 1.34 -5.37
C VAL A 170 16.05 1.37 -5.80
N ILE A 171 16.93 1.20 -4.84
CA ILE A 171 18.39 1.14 -5.01
C ILE A 171 18.83 -0.15 -4.33
N ASP A 172 19.48 -1.03 -5.06
CA ASP A 172 19.96 -2.33 -4.53
C ASP A 172 18.85 -3.11 -3.77
N GLY A 173 17.63 -3.08 -4.31
CA GLY A 173 16.47 -3.74 -3.73
C GLY A 173 15.80 -3.03 -2.54
N MET A 174 16.32 -1.88 -2.09
CA MET A 174 15.75 -1.11 -0.97
C MET A 174 15.02 0.14 -1.45
N ALA A 175 13.79 0.34 -0.94
CA ALA A 175 13.03 1.54 -1.25
C ALA A 175 13.55 2.76 -0.48
N ASN A 176 13.62 3.87 -1.19
CA ASN A 176 14.01 5.16 -0.66
C ASN A 176 13.02 6.23 -1.09
N ILE A 177 12.72 7.17 -0.19
CA ILE A 177 11.96 8.38 -0.51
C ILE A 177 12.93 9.55 -0.39
N LYS A 178 13.19 10.25 -1.52
CA LYS A 178 14.16 11.35 -1.58
C LYS A 178 13.68 12.41 -2.56
N LYS A 179 14.29 13.59 -2.45
CA LYS A 179 14.16 14.65 -3.43
C LYS A 179 15.08 14.37 -4.62
N TYR A 180 14.51 14.33 -5.81
CA TYR A 180 15.24 14.09 -7.05
C TYR A 180 15.95 15.36 -7.51
N ARG A 181 17.19 15.23 -7.94
CA ARG A 181 17.96 16.28 -8.57
C ARG A 181 18.80 15.72 -9.72
N LEU A 182 18.69 16.37 -10.88
CA LEU A 182 19.52 16.05 -12.02
C LEU A 182 20.84 16.84 -11.93
N ASP A 183 21.95 16.15 -11.73
CA ASP A 183 23.30 16.71 -11.78
C ASP A 183 23.85 16.50 -13.21
N ALA A 184 23.41 17.40 -14.11
CA ALA A 184 23.73 17.32 -15.53
C ALA A 184 25.22 17.49 -15.81
N GLU A 185 25.94 18.30 -15.00
CA GLU A 185 27.37 18.54 -15.14
C GLU A 185 28.18 17.27 -14.93
N ASN A 186 27.76 16.43 -14.01
CA ASN A 186 28.42 15.17 -13.70
C ASN A 186 27.71 13.93 -14.31
N SER A 187 26.71 14.16 -15.17
CA SER A 187 25.93 13.10 -15.84
C SER A 187 25.38 12.04 -14.87
N ARG A 188 24.83 12.48 -13.73
CA ARG A 188 24.30 11.61 -12.67
C ARG A 188 23.04 12.18 -12.05
N ILE A 189 22.34 11.35 -11.27
CA ILE A 189 21.22 11.76 -10.43
C ILE A 189 21.73 11.91 -8.99
N ALA A 190 21.28 12.94 -8.29
CA ALA A 190 21.47 13.10 -6.86
C ALA A 190 20.12 12.96 -6.16
N LEU A 191 20.04 12.06 -5.17
CA LEU A 191 18.90 11.90 -4.31
C LEU A 191 19.19 12.56 -2.97
N LEU A 192 18.42 13.60 -2.66
CA LEU A 192 18.69 14.47 -1.53
C LEU A 192 17.71 14.23 -0.39
N SER A 193 18.20 14.31 0.82
CA SER A 193 17.40 14.37 2.04
C SER A 193 17.11 15.83 2.39
N GLU A 194 15.92 16.11 2.95
CA GLU A 194 15.59 17.39 3.55
C GLU A 194 15.23 17.17 5.02
N SER A 195 16.22 17.25 5.88
CA SER A 195 16.11 16.82 7.26
C SER A 195 16.75 17.80 8.25
N THR A 196 16.38 17.64 9.52
CA THR A 196 17.08 18.27 10.66
C THR A 196 18.43 17.62 10.94
N GLN A 197 18.63 16.39 10.45
CA GLN A 197 19.89 15.65 10.53
C GLN A 197 20.64 15.78 9.20
N GLU A 198 21.96 15.69 9.24
CA GLU A 198 22.78 15.64 8.03
C GLU A 198 22.73 14.24 7.41
N TYR A 199 22.40 14.19 6.13
CA TYR A 199 22.44 13.00 5.31
C TYR A 199 23.25 13.31 4.06
N SER A 200 24.23 12.47 3.75
CA SER A 200 24.95 12.58 2.48
C SER A 200 23.99 12.32 1.30
N PRO A 201 24.14 13.09 0.19
CA PRO A 201 23.43 12.77 -1.04
C PRO A 201 23.75 11.36 -1.53
N ILE A 202 22.75 10.68 -2.09
CA ILE A 202 22.97 9.42 -2.80
C ILE A 202 23.14 9.77 -4.27
N PHE A 203 24.31 9.50 -4.83
CA PHE A 203 24.58 9.74 -6.24
C PHE A 203 24.35 8.44 -7.02
N ILE A 204 23.55 8.51 -8.07
CA ILE A 204 23.20 7.40 -8.94
C ILE A 204 23.90 7.61 -10.28
N HIS A 205 24.67 6.64 -10.70
CA HIS A 205 25.35 6.59 -11.97
C HIS A 205 24.61 5.68 -12.97
N LYS A 206 24.99 5.76 -14.23
CA LYS A 206 24.29 5.08 -15.34
C LYS A 206 24.18 3.55 -15.18
N ASN A 207 25.10 2.94 -14.46
CA ASN A 207 25.20 1.47 -14.33
C ASN A 207 24.65 0.95 -12.99
N ASP A 208 24.14 1.81 -12.12
CA ASP A 208 23.62 1.40 -10.82
C ASP A 208 22.25 0.71 -10.97
N ASP A 209 21.94 -0.26 -10.11
CA ASP A 209 20.59 -0.86 -10.04
C ASP A 209 19.65 0.13 -9.35
N PHE A 210 19.17 1.05 -10.16
CA PHE A 210 18.29 2.13 -9.75
C PHE A 210 17.01 2.13 -10.56
N ARG A 211 15.88 2.23 -9.86
CA ARG A 211 14.55 2.33 -10.49
C ARG A 211 13.68 3.34 -9.75
N ILE A 212 12.92 4.12 -10.50
CA ILE A 212 11.91 5.02 -9.96
C ILE A 212 10.59 4.27 -9.92
N SER A 213 10.02 4.15 -8.72
CA SER A 213 8.71 3.48 -8.48
C SER A 213 7.54 4.44 -8.60
N GLY A 214 7.80 5.76 -8.54
CA GLY A 214 6.78 6.78 -8.74
C GLY A 214 7.09 8.09 -8.03
N LYS A 215 6.25 9.09 -8.33
CA LYS A 215 6.32 10.43 -7.74
C LYS A 215 5.44 10.52 -6.49
N VAL A 216 5.96 11.14 -5.44
CA VAL A 216 5.19 11.46 -4.24
C VAL A 216 4.22 12.60 -4.55
N VAL A 217 2.93 12.36 -4.32
CA VAL A 217 1.88 13.34 -4.63
C VAL A 217 1.22 13.92 -3.39
N LYS A 218 1.26 13.22 -2.25
CA LYS A 218 0.59 13.67 -1.02
C LYS A 218 1.17 12.99 0.22
N ILE A 219 1.08 13.70 1.35
CA ILE A 219 1.37 13.14 2.68
C ILE A 219 0.08 13.09 3.50
N VAL A 220 -0.18 11.94 4.09
CA VAL A 220 -1.26 11.72 5.06
C VAL A 220 -0.63 11.44 6.40
N LYS A 221 -0.81 12.37 7.33
CA LYS A 221 -0.27 12.25 8.68
C LYS A 221 -0.93 11.06 9.41
N ASN A 222 -0.12 10.27 10.05
CA ASN A 222 -0.60 9.23 10.95
C ASN A 222 -0.93 9.86 12.31
N ILE A 223 -2.21 10.08 12.60
CA ILE A 223 -2.71 10.73 13.83
C ILE A 223 -2.91 9.72 14.97
N GLY A 224 -2.47 8.48 14.80
CA GLY A 224 -2.73 7.38 15.72
C GLY A 224 -1.48 6.81 16.39
N GLN A 225 -0.84 7.58 17.26
CA GLN A 225 -0.05 7.07 18.38
C GLN A 225 -0.37 7.88 19.63
#